data_5d0116c1171cb0ed7e383c4fd794a952
#
_entry.id   5d0116c1171cb0ed7e383c4fd794a952
#
_cell.length_a   1.000
_cell.length_b   1.000
_cell.length_c   1.000
_cell.angle_alpha   90.00
_cell.angle_beta   90.00
_cell.angle_gamma   90.00
#
_symmetry.space_group_name_H-M   'P 1'
#
loop_
_entity.id
_entity.type
_entity.pdbx_description
1 polymer ?
#
loop_
_entity_poly.entity_id
_entity_poly.type
_entity_poly.pdbx_seq_one_letter_code
_entity_poly.pdbx_strand_id
1 'polypeptide(L)'
;MSPRPTIFAHRGVSQNVRENTIPAFELALNVGVDGVELDIWQSGDGHIVVHHDHHVEGVAIETAKVSELPNFVPTLPAVLDVCASLRVNIEIKSSDENPRAAFELGEALIDMLKLRPEPLERWLVSSFNHEAVDRVNENAPEIPTALLFWETPWRSTIQRAVDR
;
A
#
# COMPACT_ATOMS: atom_id res chain seq x y z
N MET A 1 13.29 -1.25 -30.07
CA MET A 1 13.95 -1.42 -28.75
C MET A 1 12.90 -1.97 -27.80
N SER A 2 13.19 -3.05 -27.09
CA SER A 2 12.28 -3.51 -26.02
C SER A 2 12.20 -2.43 -24.93
N PRO A 3 11.02 -2.12 -24.40
CA PRO A 3 10.91 -1.16 -23.31
C PRO A 3 11.73 -1.67 -22.11
N ARG A 4 12.44 -0.76 -21.42
CA ARG A 4 13.11 -1.12 -20.17
C ARG A 4 12.08 -1.58 -19.13
N PRO A 5 12.44 -2.47 -18.20
CA PRO A 5 11.54 -2.86 -17.13
C PRO A 5 11.18 -1.66 -16.25
N THR A 6 9.96 -1.65 -15.73
CA THR A 6 9.52 -0.69 -14.71
C THR A 6 10.14 -1.07 -13.37
N ILE A 7 10.71 -0.09 -12.67
CA ILE A 7 11.43 -0.30 -11.41
C ILE A 7 10.62 0.31 -10.27
N PHE A 8 10.23 -0.49 -9.30
CA PHE A 8 9.60 -0.06 -8.06
C PHE A 8 10.58 -0.20 -6.89
N ALA A 9 10.69 0.84 -6.06
CA ALA A 9 11.43 0.78 -4.82
C ALA A 9 10.52 0.21 -3.71
N HIS A 10 10.83 -1.01 -3.25
CA HIS A 10 10.11 -1.72 -2.20
C HIS A 10 10.28 -0.98 -0.87
N ARG A 11 9.17 -0.45 -0.31
CA ARG A 11 9.11 0.38 0.91
C ARG A 11 9.98 1.64 0.82
N GLY A 12 10.12 2.19 -0.41
CA GLY A 12 11.07 3.26 -0.70
C GLY A 12 12.52 2.76 -0.84
N VAL A 13 13.49 3.67 -0.86
CA VAL A 13 14.93 3.33 -0.85
C VAL A 13 15.43 3.33 0.58
N SER A 14 15.55 2.14 1.19
CA SER A 14 15.80 1.95 2.62
C SER A 14 17.24 1.55 2.97
N GLN A 15 18.20 1.69 2.06
CA GLN A 15 19.57 1.21 2.25
C GLN A 15 20.28 1.87 3.46
N ASN A 16 19.98 3.15 3.75
CA ASN A 16 20.60 3.93 4.83
C ASN A 16 19.58 4.67 5.71
N VAL A 17 18.28 4.43 5.48
CA VAL A 17 17.18 5.03 6.24
C VAL A 17 16.15 3.95 6.53
N ARG A 18 15.24 4.21 7.47
CA ARG A 18 14.16 3.28 7.77
C ARG A 18 13.20 3.18 6.57
N GLU A 19 12.78 1.96 6.23
CA GLU A 19 11.76 1.68 5.23
C GLU A 19 10.40 2.28 5.63
N ASN A 20 9.51 2.47 4.64
CA ASN A 20 8.16 3.00 4.85
C ASN A 20 8.15 4.38 5.56
N THR A 21 9.16 5.21 5.34
CA THR A 21 9.26 6.56 5.90
C THR A 21 9.42 7.62 4.82
N ILE A 22 9.07 8.87 5.15
CA ILE A 22 9.23 10.01 4.23
C ILE A 22 10.63 10.07 3.63
N PRO A 23 11.73 9.97 4.42
CA PRO A 23 13.09 9.98 3.85
C PRO A 23 13.35 8.84 2.84
N ALA A 24 12.78 7.65 3.03
CA ALA A 24 12.95 6.55 2.09
C ALA A 24 12.27 6.82 0.74
N PHE A 25 11.10 7.47 0.76
CA PHE A 25 10.38 7.86 -0.44
C PHE A 25 11.04 9.05 -1.16
N GLU A 26 11.57 10.03 -0.42
CA GLU A 26 12.38 11.13 -0.99
C GLU A 26 13.64 10.59 -1.69
N LEU A 27 14.32 9.59 -1.10
CA LEU A 27 15.43 8.92 -1.76
C LEU A 27 15.01 8.19 -3.04
N ALA A 28 13.84 7.56 -3.06
CA ALA A 28 13.30 6.91 -4.25
C ALA A 28 13.11 7.91 -5.40
N LEU A 29 12.59 9.11 -5.12
CA LEU A 29 12.51 10.20 -6.09
C LEU A 29 13.90 10.58 -6.62
N ASN A 30 14.86 10.74 -5.73
CA ASN A 30 16.21 11.20 -6.09
C ASN A 30 16.98 10.20 -6.97
N VAL A 31 16.77 8.89 -6.77
CA VAL A 31 17.42 7.85 -7.61
C VAL A 31 16.69 7.61 -8.94
N GLY A 32 15.50 8.18 -9.13
CA GLY A 32 14.77 8.15 -10.39
C GLY A 32 14.12 6.79 -10.71
N VAL A 33 13.54 6.12 -9.74
CA VAL A 33 12.70 4.93 -9.96
C VAL A 33 11.38 5.30 -10.64
N ASP A 34 10.70 4.33 -11.24
CA ASP A 34 9.41 4.55 -11.90
C ASP A 34 8.24 4.59 -10.90
N GLY A 35 8.42 3.97 -9.75
CA GLY A 35 7.41 3.89 -8.71
C GLY A 35 7.98 3.45 -7.37
N VAL A 36 7.12 3.47 -6.37
CA VAL A 36 7.39 2.94 -5.04
C VAL A 36 6.32 1.93 -4.67
N GLU A 37 6.68 1.03 -3.82
CA GLU A 37 5.72 0.16 -3.12
C GLU A 37 5.74 0.54 -1.64
N LEU A 38 4.61 0.41 -0.97
CA LEU A 38 4.41 0.72 0.44
C LEU A 38 3.31 -0.12 1.07
N ASP A 39 3.38 -0.29 2.38
CA ASP A 39 2.44 -1.09 3.17
C ASP A 39 1.52 -0.18 4.00
N ILE A 40 0.22 -0.45 4.03
CA ILE A 40 -0.73 0.37 4.79
C ILE A 40 -1.50 -0.43 5.85
N TRP A 41 -1.77 0.26 6.96
CA TRP A 41 -2.69 -0.12 8.03
C TRP A 41 -3.66 1.02 8.33
N GLN A 42 -4.78 0.69 8.97
CA GLN A 42 -5.66 1.70 9.54
C GLN A 42 -5.43 1.78 11.05
N SER A 43 -5.21 3.00 11.55
CA SER A 43 -5.09 3.27 12.99
C SER A 43 -6.45 3.22 13.69
N GLY A 44 -6.45 3.07 15.01
CA GLY A 44 -7.68 3.01 15.83
C GLY A 44 -8.56 4.26 15.76
N ASP A 45 -8.03 5.38 15.31
CA ASP A 45 -8.78 6.62 15.03
C ASP A 45 -9.07 6.85 13.54
N GLY A 46 -8.92 5.80 12.70
CA GLY A 46 -9.38 5.77 11.30
C GLY A 46 -8.42 6.37 10.27
N HIS A 47 -7.20 6.76 10.66
CA HIS A 47 -6.21 7.24 9.70
C HIS A 47 -5.50 6.08 9.00
N ILE A 48 -5.20 6.27 7.72
CA ILE A 48 -4.34 5.32 6.97
C ILE A 48 -2.89 5.72 7.18
N VAL A 49 -2.10 4.79 7.73
CA VAL A 49 -0.67 4.98 8.04
C VAL A 49 0.18 4.00 7.25
N VAL A 50 1.47 4.34 7.07
CA VAL A 50 2.39 3.54 6.26
C VAL A 50 3.41 2.85 7.16
N HIS A 51 3.30 1.52 7.27
CA HIS A 51 4.18 0.65 8.06
C HIS A 51 4.01 -0.80 7.62
N HIS A 52 5.07 -1.61 7.70
CA HIS A 52 4.99 -3.02 7.29
C HIS A 52 4.30 -3.90 8.34
N ASP A 53 4.77 -3.86 9.58
CA ASP A 53 4.31 -4.75 10.64
C ASP A 53 3.01 -4.24 11.30
N HIS A 54 2.19 -5.14 11.81
CA HIS A 54 0.99 -4.83 12.58
C HIS A 54 1.30 -4.01 13.85
N HIS A 55 2.52 -4.17 14.40
CA HIS A 55 2.99 -3.45 15.58
C HIS A 55 4.20 -2.57 15.24
N VAL A 56 4.26 -1.41 15.87
CA VAL A 56 5.40 -0.52 15.82
C VAL A 56 5.85 -0.18 17.25
N GLU A 57 7.10 -0.55 17.59
CA GLU A 57 7.66 -0.36 18.96
C GLU A 57 6.76 -0.93 20.08
N GLY A 58 6.08 -2.07 19.81
CA GLY A 58 5.20 -2.74 20.75
C GLY A 58 3.76 -2.20 20.79
N VAL A 59 3.45 -1.18 19.99
CA VAL A 59 2.10 -0.59 19.89
C VAL A 59 1.38 -1.18 18.68
N ALA A 60 0.20 -1.76 18.87
CA ALA A 60 -0.65 -2.26 17.78
C ALA A 60 -1.30 -1.09 17.05
N ILE A 61 -1.06 -0.98 15.75
CA ILE A 61 -1.53 0.15 14.92
C ILE A 61 -3.05 0.24 14.91
N GLU A 62 -3.74 -0.87 14.73
CA GLU A 62 -5.21 -0.92 14.62
C GLU A 62 -5.95 -0.43 15.88
N THR A 63 -5.29 -0.37 17.03
CA THR A 63 -5.88 0.10 18.28
C THR A 63 -5.37 1.45 18.75
N ALA A 64 -4.25 1.90 18.23
CA ALA A 64 -3.60 3.16 18.58
C ALA A 64 -4.15 4.34 17.77
N LYS A 65 -4.18 5.52 18.36
CA LYS A 65 -4.35 6.76 17.59
C LYS A 65 -3.06 7.10 16.86
N VAL A 66 -3.17 7.78 15.73
CA VAL A 66 -1.98 8.26 14.99
C VAL A 66 -1.02 9.06 15.88
N SER A 67 -1.56 9.86 16.81
CA SER A 67 -0.74 10.67 17.74
C SER A 67 0.05 9.85 18.76
N GLU A 68 -0.27 8.56 18.93
CA GLU A 68 0.40 7.63 19.84
C GLU A 68 1.47 6.81 19.11
N LEU A 69 1.48 6.83 17.78
CA LEU A 69 2.49 6.14 16.97
C LEU A 69 3.78 6.96 16.93
N PRO A 70 4.94 6.29 16.75
CA PRO A 70 6.22 6.97 16.57
C PRO A 70 6.19 7.96 15.38
N ASN A 71 6.85 9.09 15.54
CA ASN A 71 6.88 10.18 14.54
C ASN A 71 7.43 9.77 13.16
N PHE A 72 8.13 8.64 13.06
CA PHE A 72 8.63 8.13 11.79
C PHE A 72 7.57 7.35 10.99
N VAL A 73 6.41 7.02 11.58
CA VAL A 73 5.28 6.38 10.88
C VAL A 73 4.46 7.47 10.20
N PRO A 74 4.57 7.62 8.87
CA PRO A 74 3.84 8.67 8.18
C PRO A 74 2.38 8.24 7.91
N THR A 75 1.51 9.21 7.71
CA THR A 75 0.19 8.97 7.14
C THR A 75 0.30 8.76 5.63
N LEU A 76 -0.59 7.95 5.05
CA LEU A 76 -0.61 7.72 3.61
C LEU A 76 -0.75 9.00 2.78
N PRO A 77 -1.62 9.97 3.12
CA PRO A 77 -1.67 11.24 2.38
C PRO A 77 -0.32 11.95 2.30
N ALA A 78 0.43 12.02 3.41
CA ALA A 78 1.75 12.65 3.43
C ALA A 78 2.77 11.93 2.51
N VAL A 79 2.73 10.60 2.46
CA VAL A 79 3.59 9.82 1.55
C VAL A 79 3.19 10.04 0.09
N LEU A 80 1.90 10.04 -0.22
CA LEU A 80 1.41 10.26 -1.59
C LEU A 80 1.77 11.64 -2.11
N ASP A 81 1.78 12.67 -1.23
CA ASP A 81 2.23 14.02 -1.60
C ASP A 81 3.72 14.04 -1.99
N VAL A 82 4.57 13.35 -1.23
CA VAL A 82 5.99 13.16 -1.57
C VAL A 82 6.13 12.39 -2.88
N CYS A 83 5.35 11.35 -3.08
CA CYS A 83 5.40 10.49 -4.27
C CYS A 83 4.60 11.06 -5.47
N ALA A 84 4.25 12.37 -5.48
CA ALA A 84 3.34 12.95 -6.47
C ALA A 84 3.71 12.73 -7.95
N SER A 85 4.94 12.43 -8.30
CA SER A 85 5.39 12.10 -9.67
C SER A 85 5.62 10.60 -9.93
N LEU A 86 5.50 9.72 -8.92
CA LEU A 86 5.79 8.29 -9.02
C LEU A 86 4.49 7.47 -9.14
N ARG A 87 4.58 6.30 -9.77
CA ARG A 87 3.55 5.26 -9.58
C ARG A 87 3.66 4.70 -8.17
N VAL A 88 2.54 4.33 -7.57
CA VAL A 88 2.54 3.79 -6.20
C VAL A 88 1.79 2.46 -6.16
N ASN A 89 2.47 1.42 -5.71
CA ASN A 89 1.84 0.16 -5.32
C ASN A 89 1.54 0.23 -3.82
N ILE A 90 0.27 0.17 -3.47
CA ILE A 90 -0.24 0.27 -2.10
C ILE A 90 -0.66 -1.13 -1.65
N GLU A 91 0.12 -1.75 -0.77
CA GLU A 91 -0.23 -3.04 -0.19
C GLU A 91 -1.17 -2.85 1.00
N ILE A 92 -2.41 -3.34 0.88
CA ILE A 92 -3.34 -3.44 2.01
C ILE A 92 -2.89 -4.60 2.89
N LYS A 93 -2.45 -4.30 4.11
CA LYS A 93 -2.10 -5.30 5.11
C LYS A 93 -3.34 -5.87 5.77
N SER A 94 -3.20 -7.07 6.30
CA SER A 94 -4.27 -7.81 6.98
C SER A 94 -3.67 -8.58 8.13
N SER A 95 -4.34 -8.59 9.28
CA SER A 95 -3.99 -9.47 10.39
C SER A 95 -4.86 -10.73 10.39
N ASP A 96 -4.32 -11.84 10.88
CA ASP A 96 -5.09 -13.09 11.07
C ASP A 96 -6.16 -12.91 12.16
N GLU A 97 -5.96 -11.98 13.08
CA GLU A 97 -6.89 -11.69 14.19
C GLU A 97 -8.13 -10.93 13.71
N ASN A 98 -7.98 -10.06 12.71
CA ASN A 98 -9.06 -9.25 12.15
C ASN A 98 -8.94 -9.10 10.62
N PRO A 99 -9.18 -10.16 9.84
CA PRO A 99 -9.07 -10.09 8.38
C PRO A 99 -10.09 -9.12 7.74
N ARG A 100 -11.18 -8.79 8.44
CA ARG A 100 -12.20 -7.85 7.94
C ARG A 100 -11.73 -6.39 7.98
N ALA A 101 -10.77 -6.04 8.85
CA ALA A 101 -10.20 -4.69 8.87
C ALA A 101 -9.57 -4.31 7.53
N ALA A 102 -9.04 -5.28 6.78
CA ALA A 102 -8.52 -5.06 5.43
C ALA A 102 -9.60 -4.59 4.44
N PHE A 103 -10.87 -4.97 4.64
CA PHE A 103 -11.99 -4.54 3.78
C PHE A 103 -12.34 -3.07 4.06
N GLU A 104 -12.45 -2.71 5.35
CA GLU A 104 -12.73 -1.33 5.77
C GLU A 104 -11.59 -0.39 5.36
N LEU A 105 -10.34 -0.86 5.48
CA LEU A 105 -9.17 -0.15 4.99
C LEU A 105 -9.20 0.03 3.46
N GLY A 106 -9.64 -0.98 2.71
CA GLY A 106 -9.80 -0.89 1.26
C GLY A 106 -10.84 0.14 0.85
N GLU A 107 -11.98 0.21 1.54
CA GLU A 107 -13.03 1.22 1.29
C GLU A 107 -12.52 2.63 1.61
N ALA A 108 -11.89 2.82 2.77
CA ALA A 108 -11.28 4.10 3.16
C ALA A 108 -10.18 4.55 2.19
N LEU A 109 -9.38 3.60 1.67
CA LEU A 109 -8.38 3.88 0.65
C LEU A 109 -9.01 4.37 -0.65
N ILE A 110 -10.05 3.69 -1.16
CA ILE A 110 -10.77 4.09 -2.37
C ILE A 110 -11.30 5.51 -2.23
N ASP A 111 -11.99 5.81 -1.12
CA ASP A 111 -12.56 7.13 -0.86
C ASP A 111 -11.48 8.22 -0.85
N MET A 112 -10.36 7.94 -0.20
CA MET A 112 -9.23 8.87 -0.17
C MET A 112 -8.61 9.08 -1.55
N LEU A 113 -8.39 8.01 -2.33
CA LEU A 113 -7.78 8.11 -3.67
C LEU A 113 -8.68 8.85 -4.66
N LYS A 114 -10.01 8.68 -4.58
CA LYS A 114 -10.98 9.40 -5.41
C LYS A 114 -11.02 10.91 -5.15
N LEU A 115 -10.57 11.36 -3.98
CA LEU A 115 -10.46 12.79 -3.64
C LEU A 115 -9.16 13.43 -4.12
N ARG A 116 -8.20 12.65 -4.59
CA ARG A 116 -6.91 13.16 -5.07
C ARG A 116 -6.99 13.61 -6.52
N PRO A 117 -6.16 14.60 -6.91
CA PRO A 117 -6.14 15.11 -8.28
C PRO A 117 -5.47 14.18 -9.30
N GLU A 118 -4.70 13.19 -8.82
CA GLU A 118 -3.96 12.27 -9.68
C GLU A 118 -4.90 11.24 -10.32
N PRO A 119 -4.61 10.79 -11.56
CA PRO A 119 -5.43 9.77 -12.23
C PRO A 119 -5.33 8.42 -11.49
N LEU A 120 -6.47 7.71 -11.39
CA LEU A 120 -6.58 6.48 -10.60
C LEU A 120 -5.70 5.34 -11.13
N GLU A 121 -5.42 5.30 -12.42
CA GLU A 121 -4.55 4.30 -13.05
C GLU A 121 -3.08 4.39 -12.61
N ARG A 122 -2.73 5.44 -11.90
CA ARG A 122 -1.42 5.62 -11.31
C ARG A 122 -1.21 4.75 -10.09
N TRP A 123 -2.27 4.45 -9.38
CA TRP A 123 -2.27 3.61 -8.20
C TRP A 123 -2.35 2.13 -8.61
N LEU A 124 -1.63 1.27 -7.92
CA LEU A 124 -1.81 -0.17 -7.94
C LEU A 124 -2.13 -0.59 -6.51
N VAL A 125 -3.24 -1.28 -6.30
CA VAL A 125 -3.59 -1.80 -4.98
C VAL A 125 -3.32 -3.29 -4.94
N SER A 126 -2.54 -3.73 -3.97
CA SER A 126 -2.20 -5.14 -3.80
C SER A 126 -2.50 -5.63 -2.39
N SER A 127 -2.70 -6.94 -2.22
CA SER A 127 -2.82 -7.57 -0.91
C SER A 127 -2.64 -9.08 -0.99
N PHE A 128 -2.19 -9.68 0.12
CA PHE A 128 -2.30 -11.12 0.40
C PHE A 128 -3.73 -11.52 0.80
N ASN A 129 -4.54 -10.57 1.31
CA ASN A 129 -5.96 -10.76 1.51
C ASN A 129 -6.71 -10.57 0.17
N HIS A 130 -6.94 -11.68 -0.54
CA HIS A 130 -7.55 -11.64 -1.85
C HIS A 130 -9.00 -11.10 -1.84
N GLU A 131 -9.73 -11.24 -0.74
CA GLU A 131 -11.08 -10.69 -0.63
C GLU A 131 -11.06 -9.15 -0.54
N ALA A 132 -10.03 -8.57 0.11
CA ALA A 132 -9.84 -7.13 0.12
C ALA A 132 -9.57 -6.60 -1.29
N VAL A 133 -8.74 -7.32 -2.08
CA VAL A 133 -8.49 -6.96 -3.49
C VAL A 133 -9.74 -7.08 -4.34
N ASP A 134 -10.57 -8.14 -4.12
CA ASP A 134 -11.85 -8.31 -4.82
C ASP A 134 -12.77 -7.11 -4.58
N ARG A 135 -12.90 -6.66 -3.33
CA ARG A 135 -13.71 -5.50 -2.97
C ARG A 135 -13.23 -4.20 -3.60
N VAL A 136 -11.91 -3.99 -3.64
CA VAL A 136 -11.34 -2.82 -4.33
C VAL A 136 -11.72 -2.86 -5.81
N ASN A 137 -11.55 -4.01 -6.46
CA ASN A 137 -11.90 -4.16 -7.89
C ASN A 137 -13.40 -4.00 -8.16
N GLU A 138 -14.27 -4.45 -7.27
CA GLU A 138 -15.73 -4.30 -7.39
C GLU A 138 -16.19 -2.85 -7.20
N ASN A 139 -15.60 -2.10 -6.24
CA ASN A 139 -16.04 -0.75 -5.88
C ASN A 139 -15.31 0.37 -6.63
N ALA A 140 -14.16 0.05 -7.23
CA ALA A 140 -13.33 0.99 -8.00
C ALA A 140 -12.54 0.26 -9.10
N PRO A 141 -13.23 -0.28 -10.14
CA PRO A 141 -12.58 -1.07 -11.20
C PRO A 141 -11.56 -0.28 -12.03
N GLU A 142 -11.57 1.04 -11.93
CA GLU A 142 -10.59 1.93 -12.53
C GLU A 142 -9.24 1.94 -11.82
N ILE A 143 -9.15 1.42 -10.58
CA ILE A 143 -7.89 1.26 -9.85
C ILE A 143 -7.30 -0.11 -10.19
N PRO A 144 -6.12 -0.19 -10.83
CA PRO A 144 -5.43 -1.46 -11.03
C PRO A 144 -5.20 -2.21 -9.73
N THR A 145 -5.44 -3.52 -9.74
CA THR A 145 -5.26 -4.38 -8.56
C THR A 145 -4.30 -5.54 -8.84
N ALA A 146 -3.67 -6.07 -7.78
CA ALA A 146 -2.79 -7.22 -7.85
C ALA A 146 -3.01 -8.17 -6.67
N LEU A 147 -2.97 -9.48 -6.94
CA LEU A 147 -3.00 -10.51 -5.91
C LEU A 147 -1.57 -10.86 -5.50
N LEU A 148 -1.29 -10.80 -4.20
CA LEU A 148 -0.05 -11.32 -3.63
C LEU A 148 -0.26 -12.74 -3.11
N PHE A 149 0.79 -13.57 -3.15
CA PHE A 149 0.74 -14.92 -2.63
C PHE A 149 2.10 -15.38 -2.13
N TRP A 150 2.09 -16.16 -1.06
CA TRP A 150 3.23 -16.91 -0.55
C TRP A 150 3.06 -18.37 -0.98
N GLU A 151 4.08 -18.97 -1.57
CA GLU A 151 4.10 -20.38 -1.92
C GLU A 151 2.93 -20.84 -2.82
N THR A 152 2.62 -22.13 -2.78
CA THR A 152 1.54 -22.75 -3.58
C THR A 152 0.17 -22.59 -2.87
N PRO A 153 -0.93 -22.44 -3.63
CA PRO A 153 -1.06 -22.79 -5.06
C PRO A 153 -1.02 -21.58 -6.00
N TRP A 154 0.16 -21.17 -6.45
CA TRP A 154 0.34 -20.05 -7.38
C TRP A 154 -0.53 -20.17 -8.65
N ARG A 155 -0.83 -21.39 -9.11
CA ARG A 155 -1.66 -21.62 -10.30
C ARG A 155 -3.10 -21.15 -10.11
N SER A 156 -3.72 -21.42 -8.96
CA SER A 156 -5.10 -20.97 -8.68
C SER A 156 -5.14 -19.45 -8.48
N THR A 157 -4.11 -18.85 -7.91
CA THR A 157 -4.01 -17.39 -7.79
C THR A 157 -3.87 -16.71 -9.15
N ILE A 158 -3.03 -17.26 -10.04
CA ILE A 158 -2.93 -16.77 -11.42
C ILE A 158 -4.26 -16.93 -12.15
N GLN A 159 -4.92 -18.09 -12.06
CA GLN A 159 -6.21 -18.31 -12.69
C GLN A 159 -7.24 -17.30 -12.20
N ARG A 160 -7.33 -17.07 -10.89
CA ARG A 160 -8.20 -16.05 -10.30
C ARG A 160 -7.92 -14.64 -10.81
N ALA A 161 -6.65 -14.27 -11.01
CA ALA A 161 -6.28 -12.96 -11.55
C ALA A 161 -6.64 -12.82 -13.04
N VAL A 162 -6.61 -13.91 -13.82
CA VAL A 162 -6.95 -13.92 -15.25
C VAL A 162 -8.47 -13.87 -15.48
N ASP A 163 -9.23 -14.46 -14.57
CA ASP A 163 -10.70 -14.57 -14.67
C ASP A 163 -11.44 -13.28 -14.23
N ARG A 164 -10.70 -12.23 -13.86
CA ARG A 164 -11.20 -10.91 -13.48
C ARG A 164 -11.14 -9.94 -14.66
#